data_316056223255672c6433593cc054f5e3
#
_entry.id   316056223255672c6433593cc054f5e3
#
_cell.length_a   1.000
_cell.length_b   1.000
_cell.length_c   1.000
_cell.angle_alpha   90.00
_cell.angle_beta   90.00
_cell.angle_gamma   90.00
#
_symmetry.space_group_name_H-M   'P 1'
#
loop_
_entity.id
_entity.type
_entity.pdbx_description
1 polymer ?
#
loop_
_entity_poly.entity_id
_entity_poly.type
_entity_poly.pdbx_seq_one_letter_code
_entity_poly.pdbx_strand_id
1 'polypeptide(L)'
;AGEGYESGKHSMSLQKGVPGVLHGNRTYLLQDENGQITETHSVSAGLDYPGVGPEHAYLKDIGRAEYVGITDQEALDAFHRLCRTEGIIPALESSHAVAHAMKLAATMRPDQHVLVNLSGRGDKDIGTVADLTGAEFYCRPSCRGMSVKGGA
;
A
#
# COMPACT_ATOMS: atom_id res chain seq x y z
N ALA A 1 2.81 -2.58 4.01
CA ALA A 1 3.32 -1.45 3.23
C ALA A 1 4.54 -0.84 3.92
N GLY A 2 5.32 -0.02 3.21
CA GLY A 2 6.50 0.66 3.73
C GLY A 2 7.80 0.28 3.04
N GLU A 3 8.93 0.70 3.62
CA GLU A 3 10.28 0.45 3.06
C GLU A 3 10.80 -0.98 3.32
N GLY A 4 10.03 -1.83 4.00
CA GLY A 4 10.39 -3.21 4.34
C GLY A 4 10.42 -3.47 5.84
N TYR A 5 10.46 -4.76 6.23
CA TYR A 5 10.36 -5.18 7.64
C TYR A 5 11.50 -4.68 8.52
N GLU A 6 12.71 -4.58 7.98
CA GLU A 6 13.91 -4.26 8.75
C GLU A 6 14.22 -2.76 8.76
N SER A 7 13.50 -1.96 7.97
CA SER A 7 13.73 -0.51 7.87
C SER A 7 13.26 0.26 9.10
N GLY A 8 12.34 -0.31 9.88
CA GLY A 8 11.60 0.39 10.92
C GLY A 8 10.54 1.38 10.37
N LYS A 9 10.48 1.57 9.04
CA LYS A 9 9.53 2.45 8.35
C LYS A 9 8.51 1.62 7.57
N HIS A 10 7.48 1.18 8.24
CA HIS A 10 6.43 0.37 7.66
C HIS A 10 5.11 0.47 8.45
N SER A 11 4.03 -0.02 7.86
CA SER A 11 2.69 -0.15 8.45
C SER A 11 2.20 -1.62 8.49
N MET A 12 3.13 -2.57 8.72
CA MET A 12 2.86 -4.01 8.65
C MET A 12 2.37 -4.57 10.01
N SER A 13 1.28 -4.03 10.55
CA SER A 13 0.77 -4.34 11.89
C SER A 13 0.39 -5.82 12.08
N LEU A 14 -0.10 -6.51 11.03
CA LEU A 14 -0.42 -7.93 11.13
C LEU A 14 0.80 -8.86 11.20
N GLN A 15 1.98 -8.42 10.77
CA GLN A 15 3.22 -9.20 10.84
C GLN A 15 4.10 -8.83 12.03
N LYS A 16 4.20 -7.53 12.34
CA LYS A 16 5.14 -7.00 13.35
C LYS A 16 4.44 -6.42 14.59
N GLY A 17 3.13 -6.16 14.51
CA GLY A 17 2.38 -5.60 15.62
C GLY A 17 2.07 -6.63 16.70
N VAL A 18 1.67 -6.13 17.86
CA VAL A 18 1.21 -6.89 19.00
C VAL A 18 -0.26 -6.57 19.30
N PRO A 19 -1.00 -7.46 19.99
CA PRO A 19 -2.38 -7.18 20.37
C PRO A 19 -2.49 -5.94 21.26
N GLY A 20 -3.41 -5.04 20.90
CA GLY A 20 -3.67 -3.81 21.66
C GLY A 20 -5.05 -3.24 21.33
N VAL A 21 -5.36 -2.06 21.87
CA VAL A 21 -6.63 -1.36 21.65
C VAL A 21 -6.35 0.03 21.07
N LEU A 22 -6.95 0.33 19.93
CA LEU A 22 -6.88 1.64 19.29
C LEU A 22 -8.27 2.01 18.79
N HIS A 23 -8.71 3.25 19.02
CA HIS A 23 -10.03 3.75 18.63
C HIS A 23 -11.20 2.83 19.07
N GLY A 24 -11.07 2.22 20.25
CA GLY A 24 -12.08 1.32 20.80
C GLY A 24 -12.09 -0.11 20.23
N ASN A 25 -11.19 -0.44 19.31
CA ASN A 25 -11.08 -1.76 18.71
C ASN A 25 -9.85 -2.51 19.23
N ARG A 26 -10.03 -3.77 19.62
CA ARG A 26 -8.92 -4.68 19.88
C ARG A 26 -8.42 -5.26 18.56
N THR A 27 -7.12 -5.08 18.29
CA THR A 27 -6.48 -5.49 17.04
C THR A 27 -4.98 -5.66 17.22
N TYR A 28 -4.24 -5.90 16.14
CA TYR A 28 -2.78 -5.81 16.10
C TYR A 28 -2.33 -4.38 15.86
N LEU A 29 -1.40 -3.89 16.69
CA LEU A 29 -0.87 -2.53 16.66
C LEU A 29 0.64 -2.52 16.56
N LEU A 30 1.18 -1.55 15.82
CA LEU A 30 2.58 -1.17 15.91
C LEU A 30 2.75 -0.26 17.11
N GLN A 31 3.34 -0.80 18.17
CA GLN A 31 3.57 -0.07 19.43
C GLN A 31 4.90 -0.50 20.05
N ASP A 32 5.47 0.39 20.85
CA ASP A 32 6.69 0.15 21.60
C ASP A 32 6.42 -0.67 22.90
N GLU A 33 7.47 -0.92 23.66
CA GLU A 33 7.40 -1.65 24.94
C GLU A 33 6.55 -0.97 26.02
N ASN A 34 6.31 0.34 25.89
CA ASN A 34 5.48 1.13 26.78
C ASN A 34 4.03 1.24 26.28
N GLY A 35 3.70 0.57 25.18
CA GLY A 35 2.38 0.60 24.56
C GLY A 35 2.08 1.88 23.78
N GLN A 36 3.10 2.71 23.48
CA GLN A 36 2.93 3.89 22.67
C GLN A 36 2.96 3.50 21.19
N ILE A 37 2.10 4.12 20.40
CA ILE A 37 2.02 3.88 18.95
C ILE A 37 3.34 4.28 18.30
N THR A 38 3.91 3.36 17.53
CA THR A 38 5.09 3.62 16.71
C THR A 38 4.67 4.33 15.42
N GLU A 39 5.44 5.32 15.00
CA GLU A 39 5.23 6.01 13.73
C GLU A 39 5.26 5.01 12.57
N THR A 40 4.31 5.15 11.67
CA THR A 40 4.17 4.29 10.49
C THR A 40 4.65 4.99 9.24
N HIS A 41 4.86 4.23 8.19
CA HIS A 41 5.22 4.76 6.88
C HIS A 41 4.66 3.90 5.76
N SER A 42 4.07 4.55 4.77
CA SER A 42 3.71 3.99 3.46
C SER A 42 3.53 5.10 2.44
N VAL A 43 3.93 4.87 1.20
CA VAL A 43 3.58 5.75 0.06
C VAL A 43 2.08 5.75 -0.23
N SER A 44 1.37 4.74 0.24
CA SER A 44 -0.08 4.63 0.13
C SER A 44 -0.74 5.18 1.39
N ALA A 45 -1.42 6.32 1.27
CA ALA A 45 -2.08 6.97 2.40
C ALA A 45 -3.11 6.06 3.10
N GLY A 46 -3.81 5.20 2.35
CA GLY A 46 -4.78 4.26 2.90
C GLY A 46 -4.16 3.09 3.68
N LEU A 47 -2.85 2.85 3.51
CA LEU A 47 -2.11 1.81 4.23
C LEU A 47 -1.17 2.36 5.32
N ASP A 48 -1.04 3.69 5.42
CA ASP A 48 -0.21 4.34 6.42
C ASP A 48 -0.96 4.50 7.74
N TYR A 49 -1.10 3.39 8.46
CA TYR A 49 -1.83 3.31 9.71
C TYR A 49 -1.25 2.23 10.64
N PRO A 50 -1.14 2.47 11.96
CA PRO A 50 -0.46 1.57 12.89
C PRO A 50 -1.25 0.32 13.27
N GLY A 51 -2.51 0.21 12.87
CA GLY A 51 -3.39 -0.89 13.20
C GLY A 51 -4.09 -1.45 11.96
N VAL A 52 -5.04 -2.34 12.19
CA VAL A 52 -5.89 -2.96 11.16
C VAL A 52 -7.28 -3.23 11.74
N GLY A 53 -8.29 -3.43 10.90
CA GLY A 53 -9.62 -3.79 11.37
C GLY A 53 -9.61 -5.11 12.17
N PRO A 54 -10.43 -5.21 13.24
CA PRO A 54 -10.44 -6.39 14.12
C PRO A 54 -10.84 -7.68 13.39
N GLU A 55 -11.60 -7.60 12.32
CA GLU A 55 -11.94 -8.75 11.48
C GLU A 55 -10.69 -9.36 10.82
N HIS A 56 -9.79 -8.53 10.29
CA HIS A 56 -8.53 -9.02 9.74
C HIS A 56 -7.62 -9.63 10.79
N ALA A 57 -7.59 -9.05 12.01
CA ALA A 57 -6.88 -9.65 13.15
C ALA A 57 -7.42 -11.05 13.46
N TYR A 58 -8.74 -11.18 13.52
CA TYR A 58 -9.41 -12.47 13.73
C TYR A 58 -9.13 -13.49 12.61
N LEU A 59 -9.23 -13.08 11.34
CA LEU A 59 -8.96 -13.98 10.20
C LEU A 59 -7.51 -14.47 10.18
N LYS A 60 -6.57 -13.64 10.64
CA LYS A 60 -5.18 -14.06 10.86
C LYS A 60 -5.10 -15.12 11.97
N ASP A 61 -5.70 -14.86 13.13
CA ASP A 61 -5.59 -15.71 14.31
C ASP A 61 -6.15 -17.12 14.07
N ILE A 62 -7.24 -17.22 13.32
CA ILE A 62 -7.83 -18.52 12.95
C ILE A 62 -7.18 -19.15 11.71
N GLY A 63 -6.15 -18.54 11.13
CA GLY A 63 -5.47 -19.06 9.93
C GLY A 63 -6.31 -19.09 8.66
N ARG A 64 -7.41 -18.30 8.59
CA ARG A 64 -8.30 -18.24 7.42
C ARG A 64 -7.72 -17.41 6.28
N ALA A 65 -6.89 -16.44 6.59
CA ALA A 65 -6.23 -15.57 5.63
C ALA A 65 -4.75 -15.44 5.95
N GLU A 66 -3.93 -15.40 4.91
CA GLU A 66 -2.51 -15.08 5.00
C GLU A 66 -2.30 -13.59 4.69
N TYR A 67 -1.43 -12.94 5.46
CA TYR A 67 -1.12 -11.53 5.30
C TYR A 67 0.36 -11.37 4.98
N VAL A 68 0.66 -10.66 3.91
CA VAL A 68 2.02 -10.48 3.40
C VAL A 68 2.39 -9.01 3.31
N GLY A 69 3.67 -8.70 3.48
CA GLY A 69 4.21 -7.37 3.28
C GLY A 69 4.67 -7.17 1.83
N ILE A 70 4.37 -5.99 1.30
CA ILE A 70 4.88 -5.49 0.01
C ILE A 70 5.53 -4.15 0.29
N THR A 71 6.71 -3.92 -0.29
CA THR A 71 7.41 -2.65 -0.15
C THR A 71 6.81 -1.57 -1.04
N ASP A 72 7.06 -0.32 -0.68
CA ASP A 72 6.63 0.84 -1.46
C ASP A 72 7.19 0.79 -2.90
N GLN A 73 8.46 0.38 -3.06
CA GLN A 73 9.06 0.23 -4.40
C GLN A 73 8.36 -0.83 -5.22
N GLU A 74 8.05 -1.99 -4.64
CA GLU A 74 7.33 -3.05 -5.34
C GLU A 74 5.91 -2.61 -5.75
N ALA A 75 5.24 -1.83 -4.91
CA ALA A 75 3.93 -1.27 -5.22
C ALA A 75 4.01 -0.25 -6.36
N LEU A 76 5.02 0.63 -6.38
CA LEU A 76 5.27 1.58 -7.48
C LEU A 76 5.59 0.87 -8.80
N ASP A 77 6.42 -0.18 -8.77
CA ASP A 77 6.74 -0.97 -9.95
C ASP A 77 5.48 -1.65 -10.53
N ALA A 78 4.62 -2.20 -9.64
CA ALA A 78 3.35 -2.80 -10.03
C ALA A 78 2.37 -1.77 -10.59
N PHE A 79 2.30 -0.56 -9.99
CA PHE A 79 1.53 0.57 -10.50
C PHE A 79 1.90 0.88 -11.95
N HIS A 80 3.18 1.13 -12.20
CA HIS A 80 3.67 1.44 -13.55
C HIS A 80 3.47 0.29 -14.53
N ARG A 81 3.64 -0.94 -14.07
CA ARG A 81 3.44 -2.10 -14.92
C ARG A 81 1.99 -2.22 -15.37
N LEU A 82 1.02 -2.10 -14.45
CA LEU A 82 -0.40 -2.17 -14.80
C LEU A 82 -0.82 -1.05 -15.74
N CYS A 83 -0.30 0.18 -15.53
CA CYS A 83 -0.53 1.29 -16.43
C CYS A 83 -0.06 0.99 -17.87
N ARG A 84 1.12 0.36 -18.02
CA ARG A 84 1.71 0.08 -19.34
C ARG A 84 1.07 -1.11 -20.04
N THR A 85 0.70 -2.16 -19.31
CA THR A 85 0.20 -3.40 -19.91
C THR A 85 -1.31 -3.38 -20.13
N GLU A 86 -2.05 -2.76 -19.21
CA GLU A 86 -3.52 -2.81 -19.20
C GLU A 86 -4.18 -1.44 -19.42
N GLY A 87 -3.40 -0.35 -19.37
CA GLY A 87 -3.95 1.01 -19.44
C GLY A 87 -4.78 1.41 -18.21
N ILE A 88 -4.59 0.69 -17.09
CA ILE A 88 -5.30 0.94 -15.83
C ILE A 88 -4.37 1.68 -14.89
N ILE A 89 -4.86 2.78 -14.30
CA ILE A 89 -4.18 3.51 -13.23
C ILE A 89 -4.74 3.00 -11.89
N PRO A 90 -4.05 2.07 -11.20
CA PRO A 90 -4.54 1.53 -9.93
C PRO A 90 -4.34 2.53 -8.79
N ALA A 91 -5.13 2.42 -7.73
CA ALA A 91 -4.76 3.05 -6.46
C ALA A 91 -3.47 2.42 -5.90
N LEU A 92 -2.66 3.19 -5.16
CA LEU A 92 -1.44 2.66 -4.54
C LEU A 92 -1.74 1.50 -3.57
N GLU A 93 -2.88 1.54 -2.88
CA GLU A 93 -3.37 0.45 -2.06
C GLU A 93 -3.49 -0.86 -2.85
N SER A 94 -4.17 -0.81 -3.99
CA SER A 94 -4.38 -1.98 -4.86
C SER A 94 -3.10 -2.40 -5.59
N SER A 95 -2.16 -1.49 -5.81
CA SER A 95 -0.86 -1.79 -6.39
C SER A 95 -0.06 -2.78 -5.54
N HIS A 96 -0.23 -2.76 -4.20
CA HIS A 96 0.35 -3.75 -3.30
C HIS A 96 -0.20 -5.15 -3.60
N ALA A 97 -1.51 -5.27 -3.84
CA ALA A 97 -2.12 -6.56 -4.21
C ALA A 97 -1.61 -7.06 -5.58
N VAL A 98 -1.48 -6.17 -6.56
CA VAL A 98 -0.92 -6.52 -7.89
C VAL A 98 0.55 -6.96 -7.76
N ALA A 99 1.36 -6.28 -6.96
CA ALA A 99 2.75 -6.67 -6.72
C ALA A 99 2.86 -8.08 -6.15
N HIS A 100 2.03 -8.40 -5.15
CA HIS A 100 2.00 -9.76 -4.59
C HIS A 100 1.50 -10.78 -5.61
N ALA A 101 0.43 -10.47 -6.35
CA ALA A 101 -0.11 -11.36 -7.38
C ALA A 101 0.93 -11.71 -8.45
N MET A 102 1.76 -10.76 -8.86
CA MET A 102 2.86 -11.00 -9.82
C MET A 102 3.89 -11.99 -9.26
N LYS A 103 4.26 -11.86 -7.98
CA LYS A 103 5.18 -12.80 -7.31
C LYS A 103 4.56 -14.19 -7.20
N LEU A 104 3.31 -14.26 -6.77
CA LEU A 104 2.58 -15.51 -6.60
C LEU A 104 2.40 -16.24 -7.93
N ALA A 105 1.96 -15.54 -8.96
CA ALA A 105 1.73 -16.10 -10.30
C ALA A 105 2.98 -16.75 -10.89
N ALA A 106 4.17 -16.21 -10.60
CA ALA A 106 5.43 -16.77 -11.07
C ALA A 106 5.73 -18.17 -10.47
N THR A 107 5.07 -18.54 -9.39
CA THR A 107 5.22 -19.85 -8.72
C THR A 107 4.10 -20.83 -9.03
N MET A 108 3.07 -20.38 -9.76
CA MET A 108 1.86 -21.16 -10.03
C MET A 108 1.96 -21.92 -11.34
N ARG A 109 1.16 -22.98 -11.46
CA ARG A 109 1.01 -23.70 -12.71
C ARG A 109 0.09 -22.93 -13.67
N PRO A 110 0.24 -23.15 -15.01
CA PRO A 110 -0.56 -22.43 -16.02
C PRO A 110 -2.09 -22.65 -15.92
N ASP A 111 -2.51 -23.73 -15.27
CA ASP A 111 -3.93 -24.09 -15.07
C ASP A 111 -4.56 -23.46 -13.81
N GLN A 112 -3.79 -22.73 -13.05
CA GLN A 112 -4.24 -22.05 -11.82
C GLN A 112 -4.58 -20.58 -12.10
N HIS A 113 -5.46 -20.01 -11.29
CA HIS A 113 -5.94 -18.64 -11.42
C HIS A 113 -5.66 -17.83 -10.17
N VAL A 114 -5.26 -16.56 -10.35
CA VAL A 114 -5.15 -15.57 -9.28
C VAL A 114 -6.22 -14.51 -9.52
N LEU A 115 -7.10 -14.32 -8.56
CA LEU A 115 -8.09 -13.25 -8.57
C LEU A 115 -7.58 -12.09 -7.70
N VAL A 116 -7.40 -10.92 -8.30
CA VAL A 116 -7.01 -9.69 -7.60
C VAL A 116 -8.20 -8.75 -7.50
N ASN A 117 -8.54 -8.35 -6.27
CA ASN A 117 -9.50 -7.26 -6.07
C ASN A 117 -8.80 -5.92 -6.28
N LEU A 118 -9.00 -5.33 -7.45
CA LEU A 118 -8.44 -4.02 -7.82
C LEU A 118 -9.42 -2.91 -7.40
N SER A 119 -9.44 -2.61 -6.11
CA SER A 119 -10.31 -1.58 -5.52
C SER A 119 -9.74 -0.16 -5.70
N GLY A 120 -10.60 0.84 -5.60
CA GLY A 120 -10.23 2.25 -5.66
C GLY A 120 -9.86 2.72 -7.06
N ARG A 121 -9.25 3.90 -7.10
CA ARG A 121 -8.79 4.55 -8.35
C ARG A 121 -7.46 5.26 -8.11
N GLY A 122 -6.57 5.27 -9.11
CA GLY A 122 -5.21 5.78 -8.96
C GLY A 122 -5.03 7.25 -9.32
N ASP A 123 -6.02 7.92 -9.88
CA ASP A 123 -5.93 9.34 -10.25
C ASP A 123 -5.61 10.24 -9.05
N LYS A 124 -6.05 9.87 -7.85
CA LYS A 124 -5.68 10.54 -6.59
C LYS A 124 -4.18 10.45 -6.25
N ASP A 125 -3.50 9.43 -6.75
CA ASP A 125 -2.11 9.09 -6.38
C ASP A 125 -1.08 9.55 -7.43
N ILE A 126 -1.54 10.06 -8.60
CA ILE A 126 -0.65 10.44 -9.71
C ILE A 126 0.40 11.46 -9.28
N GLY A 127 0.02 12.47 -8.49
CA GLY A 127 0.96 13.48 -7.96
C GLY A 127 2.06 12.82 -7.13
N THR A 128 1.69 12.00 -6.15
CA THR A 128 2.63 11.27 -5.28
C THR A 128 3.56 10.36 -6.10
N VAL A 129 3.00 9.61 -7.06
CA VAL A 129 3.79 8.71 -7.92
C VAL A 129 4.76 9.50 -8.78
N ALA A 130 4.36 10.64 -9.33
CA ALA A 130 5.24 11.49 -10.13
C ALA A 130 6.40 12.06 -9.30
N ASP A 131 6.13 12.57 -8.12
CA ASP A 131 7.13 13.11 -7.21
C ASP A 131 8.18 12.06 -6.82
N LEU A 132 7.74 10.83 -6.55
CA LEU A 132 8.62 9.72 -6.18
C LEU A 132 9.42 9.15 -7.35
N THR A 133 8.88 9.19 -8.57
CA THR A 133 9.53 8.58 -9.74
C THR A 133 10.22 9.59 -10.64
N GLY A 134 10.14 10.90 -10.32
CA GLY A 134 10.70 11.97 -11.13
C GLY A 134 10.00 12.12 -12.50
N ALA A 135 8.76 11.68 -12.61
CA ALA A 135 8.00 11.80 -13.85
C ALA A 135 7.52 13.24 -14.02
N GLU A 136 7.92 13.88 -15.11
CA GLU A 136 7.39 15.19 -15.47
C GLU A 136 6.01 15.06 -16.13
N PHE A 137 5.02 15.77 -15.59
CA PHE A 137 3.75 15.93 -16.28
C PHE A 137 3.90 16.97 -17.41
N TYR A 138 3.75 16.53 -18.66
CA TYR A 138 3.60 17.45 -19.77
C TYR A 138 2.21 18.12 -19.69
N CYS A 139 2.14 19.27 -19.04
CA CYS A 139 1.01 20.17 -19.20
C CYS A 139 1.06 20.77 -20.60
N ARG A 140 -0.01 20.63 -21.39
CA ARG A 140 -0.11 21.32 -22.68
C ARG A 140 0.07 22.83 -22.46
N PRO A 141 0.65 23.59 -23.39
CA PRO A 141 0.91 25.03 -23.23
C PRO A 141 -0.29 25.86 -22.76
N SER A 142 -1.52 25.40 -23.00
CA SER A 142 -2.76 26.04 -22.54
C SER A 142 -2.97 26.00 -21.02
N CYS A 143 -2.22 25.17 -20.28
CA CYS A 143 -2.31 25.03 -18.82
C CYS A 143 -1.27 25.88 -18.04
N ARG A 144 -0.41 26.62 -18.71
CA ARG A 144 0.66 27.43 -18.08
C ARG A 144 0.17 28.62 -17.24
N GLY A 145 -1.11 28.77 -17.01
CA GLY A 145 -1.68 29.85 -16.20
C GLY A 145 -2.17 29.46 -14.80
N MET A 146 -2.16 28.15 -14.47
CA MET A 146 -2.58 27.70 -13.14
C MET A 146 -1.36 27.37 -12.26
N SER A 147 -0.78 28.39 -11.66
CA SER A 147 0.12 28.22 -10.53
C SER A 147 -0.70 27.73 -9.35
N VAL A 148 -0.59 26.47 -9.01
CA VAL A 148 -1.02 25.97 -7.70
C VAL A 148 -0.01 26.47 -6.70
N LYS A 149 -0.31 27.61 -6.06
CA LYS A 149 0.44 28.06 -4.88
C LYS A 149 0.14 27.04 -3.78
N GLY A 150 1.13 26.22 -3.43
CA GLY A 150 1.11 25.43 -2.23
C GLY A 150 0.88 26.36 -1.04
N GLY A 151 -0.21 26.17 -0.33
CA GLY A 151 -0.46 26.77 0.96
C GLY A 151 0.42 26.07 2.00
N ALA A 152 1.12 26.90 2.79
CA ALA A 152 1.83 26.50 3.98
C ALA A 152 0.90 25.99 5.06
#